data_7885ec0f72e2e84eee2761a5a8106ab6
#
_entry.id   7885ec0f72e2e84eee2761a5a8106ab6
#
_cell.length_a   1.000
_cell.length_b   1.000
_cell.length_c   1.000
_cell.angle_alpha   90.00
_cell.angle_beta   90.00
_cell.angle_gamma   90.00
#
_symmetry.space_group_name_H-M   'P 1'
#
loop_
_entity.id
_entity.type
_entity.pdbx_description
1 polymer ?
#
loop_
_entity_poly.entity_id
_entity_poly.type
_entity_poly.pdbx_seq_one_letter_code
_entity_poly.pdbx_strand_id
1 'polypeptide(L)'
;TRLRGTVLSAPALRPLPHISPSRARKLAPLARISPGLVVAKGASDMAVSPLSRDPHVQRDFDADPLTYKGGVPILTGVTMVIQGDEVIAHAGRLHTPTLVMHGSHDLMADLRGSRELVRSACAAHPDADIHLRIIDGAYHELLNEPEGPGLIRDIIIWLREH
;
A
#
# COMPACT_ATOMS: atom_id res chain seq x y z
N THR A 1 20.39 9.28 13.12
CA THR A 1 20.12 9.94 11.81
C THR A 1 18.66 10.33 11.78
N ARG A 2 18.35 11.57 11.47
CA ARG A 2 16.96 12.06 11.39
C ARG A 2 16.48 11.88 9.94
N LEU A 3 15.28 11.29 9.74
CA LEU A 3 14.64 11.24 8.43
C LEU A 3 14.34 12.67 7.96
N ARG A 4 14.64 12.97 6.71
CA ARG A 4 14.37 14.26 6.09
C ARG A 4 13.05 14.29 5.33
N GLY A 5 12.65 13.16 4.75
CA GLY A 5 11.42 12.97 4.04
C GLY A 5 11.06 11.49 3.89
N THR A 6 9.80 11.20 3.59
CA THR A 6 9.27 9.85 3.36
C THR A 6 8.39 9.84 2.12
N VAL A 7 8.56 8.84 1.26
CA VAL A 7 7.65 8.59 0.13
C VAL A 7 6.96 7.24 0.36
N LEU A 8 5.64 7.22 0.30
CA LEU A 8 4.80 6.02 0.40
C LEU A 8 4.11 5.79 -0.94
N SER A 9 4.43 4.67 -1.61
CA SER A 9 3.79 4.25 -2.85
C SER A 9 2.75 3.19 -2.56
N ALA A 10 1.49 3.47 -2.84
CA ALA A 10 0.33 2.59 -2.68
C ALA A 10 0.34 1.81 -1.34
N PRO A 11 0.46 2.48 -0.17
CA PRO A 11 0.61 1.78 1.11
C PRO A 11 -0.64 0.94 1.43
N ALA A 12 -0.43 -0.34 1.73
CA ALA A 12 -1.50 -1.30 2.02
C ALA A 12 -2.09 -1.12 3.44
N LEU A 13 -2.54 0.10 3.76
CA LEU A 13 -3.16 0.43 5.07
C LEU A 13 -4.58 -0.13 5.21
N ARG A 14 -5.26 -0.33 4.09
CA ARG A 14 -6.55 -1.01 3.97
C ARG A 14 -6.44 -2.02 2.83
N PRO A 15 -5.91 -3.24 3.08
CA PRO A 15 -5.78 -4.24 2.02
C PRO A 15 -7.14 -4.72 1.51
N LEU A 16 -7.18 -5.14 0.25
CA LEU A 16 -8.34 -5.75 -0.38
C LEU A 16 -8.17 -7.29 -0.47
N PRO A 17 -9.24 -8.08 -0.37
CA PRO A 17 -10.61 -7.70 -0.03
C PRO A 17 -10.75 -7.21 1.42
N HIS A 18 -11.71 -6.35 1.67
CA HIS A 18 -11.88 -5.74 2.98
C HIS A 18 -12.27 -6.74 4.07
N ILE A 19 -11.46 -6.78 5.13
CA ILE A 19 -11.80 -7.37 6.41
C ILE A 19 -11.67 -6.31 7.50
N SER A 20 -12.66 -6.21 8.39
CA SER A 20 -12.57 -5.23 9.48
C SER A 20 -11.45 -5.58 10.46
N PRO A 21 -10.77 -4.59 11.07
CA PRO A 21 -9.74 -4.83 12.08
C PRO A 21 -10.21 -5.68 13.26
N SER A 22 -11.47 -5.52 13.66
CA SER A 22 -12.07 -6.34 14.72
C SER A 22 -12.17 -7.82 14.33
N ARG A 23 -12.54 -8.11 13.07
CA ARG A 23 -12.55 -9.51 12.57
C ARG A 23 -11.13 -10.05 12.45
N ALA A 24 -10.19 -9.25 11.95
CA ALA A 24 -8.79 -9.66 11.86
C ALA A 24 -8.22 -10.02 13.23
N ARG A 25 -8.47 -9.20 14.28
CA ARG A 25 -8.06 -9.51 15.65
C ARG A 25 -8.67 -10.82 16.19
N LYS A 26 -9.92 -11.13 15.84
CA LYS A 26 -10.56 -12.42 16.21
C LYS A 26 -9.94 -13.61 15.48
N LEU A 27 -9.43 -13.43 14.27
CA LEU A 27 -8.76 -14.47 13.50
C LEU A 27 -7.28 -14.66 13.88
N ALA A 28 -6.68 -13.71 14.60
CA ALA A 28 -5.26 -13.75 14.94
C ALA A 28 -4.81 -15.04 15.67
N PRO A 29 -5.57 -15.63 16.63
CA PRO A 29 -5.21 -16.91 17.24
C PRO A 29 -5.15 -18.06 16.21
N LEU A 30 -6.15 -18.15 15.33
CA LEU A 30 -6.17 -19.16 14.26
C LEU A 30 -4.99 -18.95 13.27
N ALA A 31 -4.70 -17.71 12.93
CA ALA A 31 -3.56 -17.37 12.07
C ALA A 31 -2.20 -17.82 12.66
N ARG A 32 -2.08 -17.86 13.99
CA ARG A 32 -0.88 -18.37 14.67
C ARG A 32 -0.78 -19.90 14.64
N ILE A 33 -1.93 -20.60 14.69
CA ILE A 33 -1.98 -22.07 14.67
C ILE A 33 -1.76 -22.61 13.24
N SER A 34 -2.32 -21.93 12.23
CA SER A 34 -2.24 -22.34 10.83
C SER A 34 -1.82 -21.15 9.93
N PRO A 35 -0.57 -20.66 10.07
CA PRO A 35 -0.13 -19.41 9.46
C PRO A 35 -0.15 -19.40 7.93
N GLY A 36 0.04 -20.57 7.32
CA GLY A 36 0.10 -20.75 5.86
C GLY A 36 -1.25 -20.94 5.17
N LEU A 37 -2.38 -20.97 5.92
CA LEU A 37 -3.71 -21.11 5.33
C LEU A 37 -3.96 -19.94 4.36
N VAL A 38 -4.18 -20.23 3.08
CA VAL A 38 -4.43 -19.22 2.05
C VAL A 38 -5.86 -18.69 2.18
N VAL A 39 -6.02 -17.37 2.29
CA VAL A 39 -7.31 -16.69 2.50
C VAL A 39 -7.69 -15.70 1.40
N ALA A 40 -6.77 -15.36 0.51
CA ALA A 40 -7.03 -14.53 -0.65
C ALA A 40 -6.14 -14.94 -1.84
N LYS A 41 -6.54 -14.55 -3.05
CA LYS A 41 -5.77 -14.78 -4.26
C LYS A 41 -4.50 -13.93 -4.26
N GLY A 42 -3.43 -14.46 -4.85
CA GLY A 42 -2.24 -13.69 -5.20
C GLY A 42 -2.42 -12.90 -6.51
N ALA A 43 -1.44 -12.07 -6.84
CA ALA A 43 -1.48 -11.26 -8.07
C ALA A 43 -1.57 -12.12 -9.33
N SER A 44 -0.86 -13.26 -9.38
CA SER A 44 -0.88 -14.21 -10.51
C SER A 44 -2.21 -14.96 -10.67
N ASP A 45 -3.06 -15.00 -9.64
CA ASP A 45 -4.35 -15.72 -9.68
C ASP A 45 -5.53 -14.81 -10.04
N MET A 46 -5.28 -13.52 -10.25
CA MET A 46 -6.32 -12.55 -10.59
C MET A 46 -6.58 -12.55 -12.10
N ALA A 47 -7.86 -12.43 -12.50
CA ALA A 47 -8.26 -12.44 -13.91
C ALA A 47 -7.73 -11.22 -14.69
N VAL A 48 -7.47 -10.13 -13.99
CA VAL A 48 -6.84 -8.91 -14.51
C VAL A 48 -5.65 -8.61 -13.62
N SER A 49 -4.52 -8.24 -14.23
CA SER A 49 -3.34 -7.84 -13.44
C SER A 49 -3.71 -6.73 -12.46
N PRO A 50 -3.46 -6.90 -11.16
CA PRO A 50 -3.67 -5.84 -10.19
C PRO A 50 -2.45 -4.91 -10.07
N LEU A 51 -1.32 -5.26 -10.71
CA LEU A 51 -0.05 -4.60 -10.51
C LEU A 51 0.03 -3.29 -11.29
N SER A 52 -0.14 -3.36 -12.61
CA SER A 52 -0.03 -2.21 -13.52
C SER A 52 -0.92 -2.41 -14.74
N ARG A 53 -1.25 -1.31 -15.41
CA ARG A 53 -1.91 -1.31 -16.73
C ARG A 53 -0.96 -1.76 -17.85
N ASP A 54 0.37 -1.71 -17.62
CA ASP A 54 1.33 -2.29 -18.54
C ASP A 54 1.36 -3.83 -18.39
N PRO A 55 0.96 -4.59 -19.43
CA PRO A 55 0.92 -6.05 -19.36
C PRO A 55 2.31 -6.70 -19.26
N HIS A 56 3.39 -5.96 -19.52
CA HIS A 56 4.76 -6.47 -19.33
C HIS A 56 5.05 -6.68 -17.84
N VAL A 57 4.55 -5.80 -16.98
CA VAL A 57 4.78 -5.88 -15.53
C VAL A 57 4.28 -7.20 -14.94
N GLN A 58 3.08 -7.66 -15.32
CA GLN A 58 2.57 -8.96 -14.87
C GLN A 58 3.43 -10.11 -15.41
N ARG A 59 3.86 -10.04 -16.67
CA ARG A 59 4.70 -11.10 -17.27
C ARG A 59 6.07 -11.18 -16.57
N ASP A 60 6.67 -10.04 -16.27
CA ASP A 60 7.95 -9.97 -15.58
C ASP A 60 7.81 -10.50 -14.15
N PHE A 61 6.74 -10.10 -13.43
CA PHE A 61 6.40 -10.64 -12.11
C PHE A 61 6.25 -12.16 -12.13
N ASP A 62 5.52 -12.72 -13.13
CA ASP A 62 5.29 -14.16 -13.24
C ASP A 62 6.56 -14.92 -13.64
N ALA A 63 7.46 -14.30 -14.39
CA ALA A 63 8.73 -14.87 -14.81
C ALA A 63 9.82 -14.80 -13.74
N ASP A 64 9.75 -13.84 -12.81
CA ASP A 64 10.78 -13.67 -11.77
C ASP A 64 10.71 -14.81 -10.74
N PRO A 65 11.77 -15.62 -10.58
CA PRO A 65 11.81 -16.70 -9.59
C PRO A 65 11.86 -16.21 -8.14
N LEU A 66 12.15 -14.93 -7.90
CA LEU A 66 12.23 -14.34 -6.57
C LEU A 66 10.88 -13.82 -6.07
N THR A 67 9.89 -13.66 -6.94
CA THR A 67 8.55 -13.22 -6.54
C THR A 67 7.71 -14.37 -5.98
N TYR A 68 6.96 -14.09 -4.93
CA TYR A 68 5.99 -15.03 -4.39
C TYR A 68 4.70 -15.00 -5.22
N LYS A 69 4.33 -16.12 -5.83
CA LYS A 69 3.18 -16.24 -6.75
C LYS A 69 1.95 -16.91 -6.11
N GLY A 70 2.07 -17.32 -4.85
CA GLY A 70 0.95 -17.93 -4.13
C GLY A 70 -0.06 -16.92 -3.61
N GLY A 71 -1.17 -17.44 -3.10
CA GLY A 71 -2.19 -16.61 -2.44
C GLY A 71 -1.74 -16.08 -1.09
N VAL A 72 -2.50 -15.15 -0.55
CA VAL A 72 -2.17 -14.47 0.72
C VAL A 72 -2.41 -15.42 1.90
N PRO A 73 -1.37 -15.76 2.69
CA PRO A 73 -1.52 -16.55 3.90
C PRO A 73 -2.31 -15.77 4.98
N ILE A 74 -3.08 -16.50 5.79
CA ILE A 74 -3.93 -15.88 6.84
C ILE A 74 -3.12 -15.02 7.82
N LEU A 75 -1.92 -15.46 8.20
CA LEU A 75 -1.07 -14.68 9.10
C LEU A 75 -0.68 -13.35 8.48
N THR A 76 -0.27 -13.35 7.22
CA THR A 76 0.06 -12.13 6.46
C THR A 76 -1.15 -11.21 6.37
N GLY A 77 -2.30 -11.71 5.89
CA GLY A 77 -3.51 -10.91 5.71
C GLY A 77 -4.01 -10.28 7.00
N VAL A 78 -4.09 -11.08 8.09
CA VAL A 78 -4.51 -10.60 9.42
C VAL A 78 -3.54 -9.54 9.95
N THR A 79 -2.24 -9.77 9.81
CA THR A 79 -1.21 -8.84 10.28
C THR A 79 -1.28 -7.51 9.51
N MET A 80 -1.41 -7.55 8.18
CA MET A 80 -1.55 -6.34 7.35
C MET A 80 -2.75 -5.50 7.78
N VAL A 81 -3.92 -6.13 8.00
CA VAL A 81 -5.14 -5.41 8.43
C VAL A 81 -4.95 -4.76 9.81
N ILE A 82 -4.38 -5.49 10.77
CA ILE A 82 -4.18 -4.98 12.13
C ILE A 82 -3.15 -3.83 12.12
N GLN A 83 -2.03 -4.01 11.45
CA GLN A 83 -0.98 -2.99 11.39
C GLN A 83 -1.39 -1.76 10.60
N GLY A 84 -2.13 -1.91 9.50
CA GLY A 84 -2.69 -0.78 8.77
C GLY A 84 -3.63 0.07 9.64
N ASP A 85 -4.47 -0.58 10.44
CA ASP A 85 -5.35 0.09 11.42
C ASP A 85 -4.54 0.85 12.49
N GLU A 86 -3.49 0.22 13.04
CA GLU A 86 -2.58 0.82 14.03
C GLU A 86 -1.83 2.05 13.45
N VAL A 87 -1.34 1.96 12.21
CA VAL A 87 -0.68 3.09 11.54
C VAL A 87 -1.63 4.27 11.40
N ILE A 88 -2.87 4.04 10.96
CA ILE A 88 -3.88 5.10 10.83
C ILE A 88 -4.24 5.68 12.21
N ALA A 89 -4.41 4.83 13.23
CA ALA A 89 -4.70 5.28 14.59
C ALA A 89 -3.59 6.16 15.20
N HIS A 90 -2.35 5.95 14.77
CA HIS A 90 -1.19 6.71 15.22
C HIS A 90 -0.68 7.75 14.21
N ALA A 91 -1.47 8.06 13.17
CA ALA A 91 -1.10 9.00 12.12
C ALA A 91 -0.69 10.38 12.65
N GLY A 92 -1.24 10.81 13.79
CA GLY A 92 -0.85 12.04 14.47
C GLY A 92 0.59 12.06 15.01
N ARG A 93 1.35 10.95 14.91
CA ARG A 93 2.80 10.94 15.21
C ARG A 93 3.67 11.20 13.99
N LEU A 94 3.07 11.33 12.81
CA LEU A 94 3.77 11.59 11.57
C LEU A 94 4.11 13.07 11.47
N HIS A 95 5.37 13.42 11.70
CA HIS A 95 5.90 14.80 11.63
C HIS A 95 6.89 15.02 10.49
N THR A 96 7.38 13.93 9.90
CA THR A 96 8.33 14.00 8.80
C THR A 96 7.59 14.40 7.53
N PRO A 97 8.13 15.31 6.69
CA PRO A 97 7.60 15.57 5.37
C PRO A 97 7.30 14.26 4.63
N THR A 98 6.06 14.09 4.14
CA THR A 98 5.63 12.80 3.59
C THR A 98 4.80 13.00 2.32
N LEU A 99 5.28 12.39 1.24
CA LEU A 99 4.54 12.25 0.00
C LEU A 99 3.90 10.86 -0.06
N VAL A 100 2.57 10.81 0.02
CA VAL A 100 1.81 9.58 -0.21
C VAL A 100 1.30 9.58 -1.65
N MET A 101 1.57 8.52 -2.41
CA MET A 101 1.08 8.35 -3.78
C MET A 101 0.20 7.11 -3.83
N HIS A 102 -0.92 7.15 -4.59
CA HIS A 102 -1.83 6.01 -4.69
C HIS A 102 -2.57 6.01 -6.03
N GLY A 103 -2.73 4.82 -6.63
CA GLY A 103 -3.51 4.64 -7.85
C GLY A 103 -5.01 4.70 -7.58
N SER A 104 -5.77 5.40 -8.43
CA SER A 104 -7.23 5.48 -8.23
C SER A 104 -7.96 4.17 -8.51
N HIS A 105 -7.32 3.25 -9.25
CA HIS A 105 -7.85 1.92 -9.60
C HIS A 105 -7.04 0.78 -8.98
N ASP A 106 -6.37 1.03 -7.85
CA ASP A 106 -5.63 -0.01 -7.11
C ASP A 106 -6.60 -1.10 -6.62
N LEU A 107 -6.32 -2.35 -7.02
CA LEU A 107 -7.11 -3.53 -6.68
C LEU A 107 -6.55 -4.34 -5.50
N MET A 108 -5.40 -3.94 -4.95
CA MET A 108 -4.71 -4.62 -3.84
C MET A 108 -4.81 -3.84 -2.53
N ALA A 109 -4.72 -2.52 -2.61
CA ALA A 109 -4.80 -1.61 -1.47
C ALA A 109 -5.86 -0.53 -1.71
N ASP A 110 -6.76 -0.35 -0.76
CA ASP A 110 -7.81 0.65 -0.89
C ASP A 110 -7.26 2.06 -0.66
N LEU A 111 -7.45 2.95 -1.65
CA LEU A 111 -7.11 4.36 -1.59
C LEU A 111 -7.66 5.08 -0.33
N ARG A 112 -8.77 4.58 0.25
CA ARG A 112 -9.30 5.13 1.50
C ARG A 112 -8.29 5.08 2.63
N GLY A 113 -7.42 4.06 2.69
CA GLY A 113 -6.36 3.96 3.69
C GLY A 113 -5.38 5.14 3.61
N SER A 114 -4.93 5.48 2.42
CA SER A 114 -4.06 6.65 2.19
C SER A 114 -4.75 7.97 2.53
N ARG A 115 -6.02 8.10 2.16
CA ARG A 115 -6.82 9.29 2.51
C ARG A 115 -7.01 9.43 4.03
N GLU A 116 -7.28 8.33 4.74
CA GLU A 116 -7.42 8.32 6.20
C GLU A 116 -6.11 8.70 6.88
N LEU A 117 -4.98 8.13 6.43
CA LEU A 117 -3.64 8.46 6.96
C LEU A 117 -3.37 9.96 6.86
N VAL A 118 -3.44 10.52 5.66
CA VAL A 118 -3.12 11.94 5.42
C VAL A 118 -4.09 12.85 6.16
N ARG A 119 -5.41 12.57 6.09
CA ARG A 119 -6.40 13.35 6.82
C ARG A 119 -6.13 13.37 8.33
N SER A 120 -5.81 12.21 8.92
CA SER A 120 -5.58 12.09 10.37
C SER A 120 -4.28 12.76 10.79
N ALA A 121 -3.23 12.67 9.97
CA ALA A 121 -1.96 13.33 10.23
C ALA A 121 -2.10 14.85 10.15
N CYS A 122 -2.72 15.38 9.09
CA CYS A 122 -2.95 16.82 8.93
C CYS A 122 -3.92 17.39 9.96
N ALA A 123 -4.90 16.62 10.44
CA ALA A 123 -5.78 17.05 11.52
C ALA A 123 -5.05 17.22 12.85
N ALA A 124 -4.03 16.38 13.11
CA ALA A 124 -3.19 16.50 14.31
C ALA A 124 -2.12 17.60 14.15
N HIS A 125 -1.63 17.82 12.93
CA HIS A 125 -0.57 18.77 12.61
C HIS A 125 -0.93 19.53 11.33
N PRO A 126 -1.73 20.62 11.41
CA PRO A 126 -2.18 21.36 10.22
C PRO A 126 -1.05 21.93 9.35
N ASP A 127 0.09 22.25 9.97
CA ASP A 127 1.28 22.80 9.28
C ASP A 127 2.27 21.72 8.81
N ALA A 128 1.95 20.43 8.98
CA ALA A 128 2.82 19.37 8.53
C ALA A 128 2.81 19.24 7.00
N ASP A 129 4.01 19.08 6.44
CA ASP A 129 4.19 18.85 5.01
C ASP A 129 3.88 17.40 4.66
N ILE A 130 2.59 17.07 4.62
CA ILE A 130 2.09 15.72 4.34
C ILE A 130 1.04 15.82 3.23
N HIS A 131 1.34 15.22 2.09
CA HIS A 131 0.51 15.30 0.90
C HIS A 131 0.09 13.96 0.36
N LEU A 132 -1.12 13.88 -0.20
CA LEU A 132 -1.61 12.74 -0.98
C LEU A 132 -1.71 13.13 -2.45
N ARG A 133 -0.97 12.41 -3.31
CA ARG A 133 -1.10 12.47 -4.77
C ARG A 133 -1.80 11.22 -5.28
N ILE A 134 -2.96 11.42 -5.90
CA ILE A 134 -3.71 10.34 -6.54
C ILE A 134 -3.34 10.31 -8.01
N ILE A 135 -2.95 9.13 -8.51
CA ILE A 135 -2.63 8.90 -9.92
C ILE A 135 -3.86 8.29 -10.58
N ASP A 136 -4.50 9.06 -11.44
CA ASP A 136 -5.75 8.65 -12.06
C ASP A 136 -5.58 7.45 -12.99
N GLY A 137 -6.49 6.48 -12.86
CA GLY A 137 -6.46 5.22 -13.60
C GLY A 137 -5.38 4.22 -13.17
N ALA A 138 -4.35 4.63 -12.42
CA ALA A 138 -3.23 3.77 -12.05
C ALA A 138 -3.64 2.65 -11.07
N TYR A 139 -2.93 1.52 -11.18
CA TYR A 139 -3.06 0.35 -10.31
C TYR A 139 -2.07 0.42 -9.13
N HIS A 140 -1.64 -0.74 -8.61
CA HIS A 140 -0.86 -0.83 -7.38
C HIS A 140 0.60 -0.39 -7.53
N GLU A 141 1.27 -0.82 -8.58
CA GLU A 141 2.69 -0.58 -8.80
C GLU A 141 2.92 0.72 -9.58
N LEU A 142 2.75 1.85 -8.93
CA LEU A 142 2.76 3.18 -9.56
C LEU A 142 4.02 3.46 -10.41
N LEU A 143 5.19 2.97 -9.96
CA LEU A 143 6.45 3.23 -10.64
C LEU A 143 6.63 2.36 -11.88
N ASN A 144 5.84 1.30 -12.00
CA ASN A 144 5.75 0.40 -13.15
C ASN A 144 4.54 0.71 -14.06
N GLU A 145 3.77 1.74 -13.76
CA GLU A 145 2.73 2.26 -14.65
C GLU A 145 3.34 2.98 -15.85
N PRO A 146 2.60 3.18 -16.94
CA PRO A 146 3.07 3.98 -18.08
C PRO A 146 3.59 5.37 -17.70
N GLU A 147 3.03 5.98 -16.66
CA GLU A 147 3.47 7.25 -16.08
C GLU A 147 4.69 7.13 -15.15
N GLY A 148 5.11 5.91 -14.82
CA GLY A 148 6.18 5.62 -13.85
C GLY A 148 7.45 6.45 -14.00
N PRO A 149 8.03 6.59 -15.22
CA PRO A 149 9.21 7.43 -15.41
C PRO A 149 8.99 8.90 -15.03
N GLY A 150 7.78 9.43 -15.21
CA GLY A 150 7.38 10.76 -14.73
C GLY A 150 7.32 10.83 -13.22
N LEU A 151 6.66 9.85 -12.61
CA LEU A 151 6.50 9.78 -11.16
C LEU A 151 7.85 9.64 -10.44
N ILE A 152 8.79 8.87 -11.00
CA ILE A 152 10.15 8.74 -10.45
C ILE A 152 10.86 10.10 -10.47
N ARG A 153 10.78 10.86 -11.57
CA ARG A 153 11.36 12.21 -11.64
C ARG A 153 10.77 13.14 -10.59
N ASP A 154 9.45 13.11 -10.42
CA ASP A 154 8.74 13.93 -9.45
C ASP A 154 9.16 13.59 -8.01
N ILE A 155 9.30 12.30 -7.69
CA ILE A 155 9.82 11.82 -6.40
C ILE A 155 11.24 12.34 -6.16
N ILE A 156 12.12 12.26 -7.15
CA ILE A 156 13.51 12.74 -7.03
C ILE A 156 13.54 14.25 -6.76
N ILE A 157 12.70 15.02 -7.45
CA ILE A 157 12.59 16.47 -7.22
C ILE A 157 12.12 16.72 -5.79
N TRP A 158 11.03 16.08 -5.38
CA TRP A 158 10.47 16.21 -4.04
C TRP A 158 11.50 15.89 -2.95
N LEU A 159 12.24 14.77 -3.09
CA LEU A 159 13.28 14.37 -2.12
C LEU A 159 14.46 15.34 -2.04
N ARG A 160 14.74 16.13 -3.10
CA ARG A 160 15.80 17.14 -3.10
C ARG A 160 15.37 18.43 -2.37
N GLU A 161 14.08 18.68 -2.32
CA GLU A 161 13.49 19.86 -1.67
C GLU A 161 13.35 19.67 -0.15
N HIS A 162 13.39 18.41 0.31
CA HIS A 162 13.26 18.02 1.72
C HIS A 162 14.53 17.37 2.26
#